data_fe0a7952bb8a78e493aa6fd9aff30fb5
#
_entry.id   fe0a7952bb8a78e493aa6fd9aff30fb5
#
_cell.length_a   1.000
_cell.length_b   1.000
_cell.length_c   1.000
_cell.angle_alpha   90.00
_cell.angle_beta   90.00
_cell.angle_gamma   90.00
#
_symmetry.space_group_name_H-M   'P 1'
#
loop_
_entity.id
_entity.type
_entity.pdbx_description
1 polymer ?
#
loop_
_entity_poly.entity_id
_entity_poly.type
_entity_poly.pdbx_seq_one_letter_code
_entity_poly.pdbx_strand_id
1 'polypeptide(L)'
;MVDLYPPYIFGMHDRGGEHLMLQKNRRGWVLVTEALGADPNNYSGSNYTDLANQGLGVIVRLNHGYGTAGTIPISALYDDFARRCGNFVQASPGCHIWIIGNEMNLASERPGGPGGQVITPDLYAECFRKCRTEILRRPGHGDDQVVTGAVGPWNTQTRYPGNPSG
;
A
#
# COMPACT_ATOMS: atom_id res chain seq x y z
N MET A 1 5.10 24.27 6.18
CA MET A 1 4.23 23.16 5.70
C MET A 1 4.81 22.77 4.36
N VAL A 2 5.38 21.57 4.26
CA VAL A 2 5.86 21.07 2.97
C VAL A 2 4.60 20.78 2.14
N ASP A 3 4.54 21.33 0.93
CA ASP A 3 3.43 21.04 0.03
C ASP A 3 3.55 19.57 -0.39
N LEU A 4 2.72 18.71 0.18
CA LEU A 4 2.73 17.27 -0.08
C LEU A 4 2.23 16.93 -1.50
N TYR A 5 1.66 17.93 -2.17
CA TYR A 5 1.00 17.73 -3.45
C TYR A 5 1.74 18.47 -4.56
N PRO A 6 2.46 17.75 -5.43
CA PRO A 6 3.02 18.37 -6.62
C PRO A 6 1.90 18.94 -7.51
N PRO A 7 2.19 20.00 -8.30
CA PRO A 7 1.18 20.67 -9.12
C PRO A 7 0.67 19.83 -10.30
N TYR A 8 1.32 18.72 -10.61
CA TYR A 8 0.96 17.85 -11.73
C TYR A 8 0.38 16.54 -11.25
N ILE A 9 -0.73 16.10 -11.84
CA ILE A 9 -1.47 14.88 -11.49
C ILE A 9 -0.90 13.60 -12.09
N PHE A 10 0.03 13.68 -13.02
CA PHE A 10 0.68 12.50 -13.59
C PHE A 10 1.77 11.97 -12.67
N GLY A 11 2.10 10.73 -12.82
CA GLY A 11 3.14 10.07 -12.05
C GLY A 11 3.69 8.86 -12.76
N MET A 12 4.54 8.16 -12.05
CA MET A 12 5.14 6.91 -12.51
C MET A 12 5.02 5.85 -11.44
N HIS A 13 4.99 4.62 -11.89
CA HIS A 13 5.09 3.44 -11.04
C HIS A 13 6.56 3.04 -10.95
N ASP A 14 7.03 2.84 -9.74
CA ASP A 14 8.43 2.57 -9.38
C ASP A 14 9.43 3.70 -9.67
N ARG A 15 10.62 3.54 -9.10
CA ARG A 15 11.73 4.49 -9.22
C ARG A 15 12.52 4.25 -10.50
N GLY A 16 13.32 5.26 -10.90
CA GLY A 16 14.28 5.16 -12.00
C GLY A 16 13.98 6.05 -13.20
N GLY A 17 12.75 6.57 -13.32
CA GLY A 17 12.35 7.47 -14.41
C GLY A 17 12.04 8.90 -13.96
N GLU A 18 12.12 9.20 -12.67
CA GLU A 18 11.81 10.51 -12.06
C GLU A 18 12.63 11.65 -12.65
N HIS A 19 13.85 11.36 -13.10
CA HIS A 19 14.71 12.33 -13.76
C HIS A 19 14.07 12.94 -15.02
N LEU A 20 13.20 12.20 -15.72
CA LEU A 20 12.48 12.71 -16.90
C LEU A 20 11.48 13.81 -16.51
N MET A 21 10.78 13.64 -15.38
CA MET A 21 9.89 14.66 -14.84
C MET A 21 10.69 15.90 -14.41
N LEU A 22 11.83 15.69 -13.74
CA LEU A 22 12.69 16.76 -13.26
C LEU A 22 13.31 17.58 -14.42
N GLN A 23 13.83 16.92 -15.46
CA GLN A 23 14.38 17.58 -16.65
C GLN A 23 13.35 18.47 -17.35
N LYS A 24 12.07 18.08 -17.33
CA LYS A 24 10.97 18.86 -17.91
C LYS A 24 10.39 19.90 -16.94
N ASN A 25 10.95 20.01 -15.74
CA ASN A 25 10.38 20.81 -14.64
C ASN A 25 8.89 20.49 -14.38
N ARG A 26 8.53 19.21 -14.49
CA ARG A 26 7.16 18.69 -14.35
C ARG A 26 7.12 17.69 -13.21
N ARG A 27 7.23 18.18 -11.97
CA ARG A 27 7.21 17.34 -10.77
C ARG A 27 5.82 16.78 -10.57
N GLY A 28 5.72 15.48 -10.65
CA GLY A 28 4.50 14.69 -10.42
C GLY A 28 4.70 13.70 -9.28
N TRP A 29 4.14 12.52 -9.42
CA TRP A 29 4.09 11.50 -8.37
C TRP A 29 4.98 10.30 -8.69
N VAL A 30 5.52 9.69 -7.65
CA VAL A 30 6.20 8.39 -7.72
C VAL A 30 5.47 7.45 -6.76
N LEU A 31 4.91 6.36 -7.30
CA LEU A 31 4.32 5.29 -6.50
C LEU A 31 5.35 4.18 -6.38
N VAL A 32 5.70 3.80 -5.17
CA VAL A 32 6.60 2.69 -4.87
C VAL A 32 5.81 1.57 -4.20
N THR A 33 6.05 0.31 -4.55
CA THR A 33 5.43 -0.83 -3.89
C THR A 33 6.42 -1.59 -3.04
N GLU A 34 6.06 -1.82 -1.78
CA GLU A 34 6.89 -2.51 -0.78
C GLU A 34 6.20 -3.81 -0.35
N ALA A 35 6.96 -4.90 -0.34
CA ALA A 35 6.52 -6.20 0.17
C ALA A 35 7.03 -6.38 1.61
N LEU A 36 6.15 -6.26 2.59
CA LEU A 36 6.52 -6.13 4.00
C LEU A 36 6.57 -7.45 4.77
N GLY A 37 5.83 -8.47 4.31
CA GLY A 37 5.50 -9.62 5.14
C GLY A 37 4.59 -9.22 6.31
N ALA A 38 4.46 -10.12 7.30
CA ALA A 38 3.64 -9.89 8.49
C ALA A 38 4.43 -10.10 9.80
N ASP A 39 5.77 -9.95 9.78
CA ASP A 39 6.55 -10.03 11.02
C ASP A 39 6.38 -8.75 11.85
N PRO A 40 5.65 -8.81 12.99
CA PRO A 40 5.40 -7.65 13.83
C PRO A 40 6.65 -7.11 14.56
N ASN A 41 7.74 -7.86 14.54
CA ASN A 41 9.03 -7.49 15.15
C ASN A 41 10.01 -6.92 14.12
N ASN A 42 9.65 -6.85 12.85
CA ASN A 42 10.46 -6.22 11.84
C ASN A 42 10.22 -4.69 11.86
N TYR A 43 11.26 -3.92 12.17
CA TYR A 43 11.26 -2.45 12.25
C TYR A 43 11.99 -1.79 11.08
N SER A 44 12.32 -2.52 10.02
CA SER A 44 12.94 -1.93 8.83
C SER A 44 11.97 -1.03 8.09
N GLY A 45 12.50 0.01 7.43
CA GLY A 45 11.79 0.93 6.57
C GLY A 45 12.61 1.27 5.33
N SER A 46 12.09 2.18 4.52
CA SER A 46 12.73 2.70 3.31
C SER A 46 12.80 4.24 3.38
N ASN A 47 13.83 4.82 2.78
CA ASN A 47 14.01 6.26 2.78
C ASN A 47 13.52 6.88 1.45
N TYR A 48 12.59 7.80 1.54
CA TYR A 48 11.99 8.51 0.38
C TYR A 48 12.31 10.00 0.39
N THR A 49 13.17 10.47 1.29
CA THR A 49 13.50 11.90 1.43
C THR A 49 14.16 12.48 0.19
N ASP A 50 14.88 11.68 -0.57
CA ASP A 50 15.47 12.09 -1.84
C ASP A 50 14.41 12.49 -2.88
N LEU A 51 13.31 11.74 -2.99
CA LEU A 51 12.18 12.07 -3.86
C LEU A 51 11.43 13.31 -3.35
N ALA A 52 11.09 13.33 -2.06
CA ALA A 52 10.39 14.45 -1.44
C ALA A 52 11.18 15.75 -1.54
N ASN A 53 12.51 15.73 -1.31
CA ASN A 53 13.38 16.90 -1.42
C ASN A 53 13.50 17.46 -2.85
N GLN A 54 13.19 16.63 -3.86
CA GLN A 54 13.11 17.05 -5.24
C GLN A 54 11.74 17.64 -5.62
N GLY A 55 10.82 17.72 -4.66
CA GLY A 55 9.45 18.23 -4.85
C GLY A 55 8.54 17.26 -5.62
N LEU A 56 8.86 15.96 -5.58
CA LEU A 56 8.00 14.90 -6.11
C LEU A 56 7.02 14.46 -5.01
N GLY A 57 5.79 14.16 -5.39
CA GLY A 57 4.85 13.47 -4.52
C GLY A 57 5.24 12.01 -4.37
N VAL A 58 5.19 11.50 -3.14
CA VAL A 58 5.53 10.10 -2.86
C VAL A 58 4.30 9.37 -2.36
N ILE A 59 3.98 8.26 -2.99
CA ILE A 59 2.93 7.34 -2.58
C ILE A 59 3.58 5.97 -2.40
N VAL A 60 3.36 5.33 -1.25
CA VAL A 60 3.90 4.00 -1.01
C VAL A 60 2.76 3.01 -0.82
N ARG A 61 2.78 1.95 -1.62
CA ARG A 61 1.86 0.82 -1.50
C ARG A 61 2.49 -0.23 -0.61
N LEU A 62 1.78 -0.58 0.46
CA LEU A 62 2.18 -1.56 1.45
C LEU A 62 1.48 -2.89 1.14
N ASN A 63 2.18 -3.79 0.50
CA ASN A 63 1.72 -5.15 0.26
C ASN A 63 2.28 -6.10 1.32
N HIS A 64 1.53 -7.16 1.64
CA HIS A 64 2.09 -8.29 2.38
C HIS A 64 3.13 -9.01 1.53
N GLY A 65 2.80 -9.33 0.28
CA GLY A 65 3.69 -9.96 -0.67
C GLY A 65 3.15 -9.89 -2.10
N TYR A 66 3.61 -10.80 -2.93
CA TYR A 66 3.19 -10.93 -4.33
C TYR A 66 2.72 -12.35 -4.63
N GLY A 67 1.91 -12.50 -5.67
CA GLY A 67 1.40 -13.80 -6.11
C GLY A 67 0.69 -14.54 -4.98
N THR A 68 1.07 -15.80 -4.73
CA THR A 68 0.43 -16.64 -3.70
C THR A 68 0.66 -16.18 -2.25
N ALA A 69 1.58 -15.28 -1.99
CA ALA A 69 1.69 -14.63 -0.68
C ALA A 69 0.52 -13.69 -0.41
N GLY A 70 -0.06 -13.15 -1.47
CA GLY A 70 -1.16 -12.19 -1.41
C GLY A 70 -0.71 -10.76 -1.12
N THR A 71 -1.43 -9.79 -1.67
CA THR A 71 -1.15 -8.36 -1.42
C THR A 71 -1.60 -7.91 -0.03
N ILE A 72 -2.51 -8.65 0.61
CA ILE A 72 -2.75 -8.65 2.05
C ILE A 72 -2.67 -10.11 2.54
N PRO A 73 -2.34 -10.37 3.81
CA PRO A 73 -2.22 -11.73 4.32
C PRO A 73 -3.59 -12.40 4.55
N ILE A 74 -3.58 -13.65 4.98
CA ILE A 74 -4.78 -14.29 5.54
C ILE A 74 -5.26 -13.53 6.78
N SER A 75 -6.56 -13.60 7.07
CA SER A 75 -7.20 -12.84 8.16
C SER A 75 -6.59 -13.08 9.56
N ALA A 76 -6.07 -14.28 9.79
CA ALA A 76 -5.38 -14.61 11.05
C ALA A 76 -4.10 -13.77 11.31
N LEU A 77 -3.53 -13.16 10.26
CA LEU A 77 -2.31 -12.35 10.35
C LEU A 77 -2.57 -10.84 10.25
N TYR A 78 -3.82 -10.38 10.26
CA TYR A 78 -4.12 -8.96 10.08
C TYR A 78 -3.54 -8.07 11.18
N ASP A 79 -3.51 -8.52 12.43
CA ASP A 79 -2.91 -7.75 13.52
C ASP A 79 -1.39 -7.64 13.39
N ASP A 80 -0.74 -8.71 13.00
CA ASP A 80 0.70 -8.74 12.80
C ASP A 80 1.12 -7.90 11.58
N PHE A 81 0.39 -8.03 10.46
CA PHE A 81 0.59 -7.21 9.28
C PHE A 81 0.36 -5.71 9.56
N ALA A 82 -0.69 -5.39 10.31
CA ALA A 82 -0.96 -4.01 10.70
C ALA A 82 0.20 -3.41 11.52
N ARG A 83 0.72 -4.16 12.52
CA ARG A 83 1.91 -3.74 13.28
C ARG A 83 3.12 -3.56 12.38
N ARG A 84 3.34 -4.49 11.46
CA ARG A 84 4.43 -4.39 10.49
C ARG A 84 4.32 -3.15 9.62
N CYS A 85 3.11 -2.83 9.12
CA CYS A 85 2.86 -1.58 8.39
C CYS A 85 3.20 -0.35 9.25
N GLY A 86 2.74 -0.31 10.50
CA GLY A 86 3.06 0.79 11.41
C GLY A 86 4.58 0.93 11.67
N ASN A 87 5.29 -0.18 11.87
CA ASN A 87 6.75 -0.17 12.07
C ASN A 87 7.47 0.33 10.82
N PHE A 88 7.06 -0.12 9.63
CA PHE A 88 7.63 0.32 8.37
C PHE A 88 7.45 1.83 8.17
N VAL A 89 6.23 2.32 8.35
CA VAL A 89 5.90 3.74 8.21
C VAL A 89 6.76 4.59 9.15
N GLN A 90 6.86 4.21 10.42
CA GLN A 90 7.68 4.90 11.41
C GLN A 90 9.16 5.00 11.02
N ALA A 91 9.67 4.01 10.28
CA ALA A 91 11.06 3.94 9.83
C ALA A 91 11.26 4.48 8.41
N SER A 92 10.23 5.07 7.78
CA SER A 92 10.23 5.43 6.35
C SER A 92 9.99 6.93 6.13
N PRO A 93 11.01 7.77 6.33
CA PRO A 93 10.88 9.22 6.15
C PRO A 93 10.66 9.60 4.67
N GLY A 94 9.96 10.72 4.45
CA GLY A 94 9.73 11.32 3.12
C GLY A 94 8.48 10.84 2.40
N CYS A 95 7.62 10.03 3.08
CA CYS A 95 6.29 9.66 2.58
C CYS A 95 5.23 9.88 3.64
N HIS A 96 4.05 10.32 3.21
CA HIS A 96 2.86 10.54 4.05
C HIS A 96 1.57 10.03 3.41
N ILE A 97 1.69 9.24 2.32
CA ILE A 97 0.53 8.65 1.62
C ILE A 97 0.80 7.15 1.44
N TRP A 98 -0.02 6.33 2.10
CA TRP A 98 0.15 4.89 2.20
C TRP A 98 -1.06 4.15 1.64
N ILE A 99 -0.87 3.28 0.66
CA ILE A 99 -1.92 2.42 0.10
C ILE A 99 -1.79 1.04 0.74
N ILE A 100 -2.91 0.45 1.18
CA ILE A 100 -2.92 -0.90 1.77
C ILE A 100 -3.38 -1.94 0.75
N GLY A 101 -2.46 -2.81 0.34
CA GLY A 101 -2.74 -3.89 -0.60
C GLY A 101 -2.95 -3.41 -2.05
N ASN A 102 -3.21 -4.36 -2.94
CA ASN A 102 -3.51 -4.13 -4.35
C ASN A 102 -4.33 -5.28 -4.89
N GLU A 103 -5.41 -5.00 -5.60
CA GLU A 103 -6.23 -5.95 -6.35
C GLU A 103 -6.54 -7.29 -5.61
N MET A 104 -6.68 -7.20 -4.28
CA MET A 104 -6.89 -8.34 -3.37
C MET A 104 -8.14 -9.17 -3.70
N ASN A 105 -9.02 -8.65 -4.53
CA ASN A 105 -10.18 -9.36 -5.05
C ASN A 105 -9.83 -10.36 -6.16
N LEU A 106 -8.64 -10.23 -6.81
CA LEU A 106 -8.21 -11.18 -7.83
C LEU A 106 -7.70 -12.48 -7.19
N ALA A 107 -7.98 -13.60 -7.84
CA ALA A 107 -7.54 -14.91 -7.37
C ALA A 107 -6.00 -15.05 -7.36
N SER A 108 -5.29 -14.33 -8.24
CA SER A 108 -3.83 -14.31 -8.31
C SER A 108 -3.18 -13.46 -7.22
N GLU A 109 -3.91 -12.49 -6.64
CA GLU A 109 -3.39 -11.50 -5.71
C GLU A 109 -3.80 -11.75 -4.25
N ARG A 110 -4.59 -12.80 -4.00
CA ARG A 110 -5.03 -13.18 -2.65
C ARG A 110 -4.09 -14.20 -2.00
N PRO A 111 -4.03 -14.25 -0.66
CA PRO A 111 -3.18 -15.21 0.04
C PRO A 111 -3.61 -16.66 -0.23
N GLY A 112 -2.64 -17.49 -0.64
CA GLY A 112 -2.85 -18.86 -1.09
C GLY A 112 -3.23 -18.97 -2.58
N GLY A 113 -3.27 -17.88 -3.32
CA GLY A 113 -3.62 -17.87 -4.74
C GLY A 113 -5.06 -18.31 -5.01
N PRO A 114 -5.35 -18.94 -6.17
CA PRO A 114 -6.70 -19.35 -6.55
C PRO A 114 -7.42 -20.26 -5.54
N GLY A 115 -6.68 -21.13 -4.85
CA GLY A 115 -7.21 -22.01 -3.79
C GLY A 115 -7.19 -21.43 -2.38
N GLY A 116 -6.68 -20.20 -2.23
CA GLY A 116 -6.49 -19.57 -0.94
C GLY A 116 -7.72 -18.84 -0.40
N GLN A 117 -7.50 -18.04 0.63
CA GLN A 117 -8.57 -17.28 1.29
C GLN A 117 -9.14 -16.22 0.34
N VAL A 118 -10.44 -16.30 0.07
CA VAL A 118 -11.16 -15.25 -0.65
C VAL A 118 -11.22 -14.01 0.23
N ILE A 119 -10.73 -12.90 -0.30
CA ILE A 119 -10.79 -11.61 0.39
C ILE A 119 -12.12 -10.94 0.01
N THR A 120 -13.05 -10.99 0.94
CA THR A 120 -14.33 -10.30 0.83
C THR A 120 -14.17 -8.81 1.21
N PRO A 121 -15.12 -7.93 0.83
CA PRO A 121 -15.09 -6.53 1.26
C PRO A 121 -14.97 -6.35 2.78
N ASP A 122 -15.63 -7.19 3.57
CA ASP A 122 -15.58 -7.12 5.04
C ASP A 122 -14.19 -7.47 5.57
N LEU A 123 -13.57 -8.55 5.04
CA LEU A 123 -12.21 -8.94 5.40
C LEU A 123 -11.20 -7.85 5.01
N TYR A 124 -11.35 -7.27 3.82
CA TYR A 124 -10.50 -6.17 3.43
C TYR A 124 -10.69 -4.94 4.33
N ALA A 125 -11.94 -4.57 4.61
CA ALA A 125 -12.24 -3.45 5.50
C ALA A 125 -11.67 -3.65 6.91
N GLU A 126 -11.66 -4.88 7.43
CA GLU A 126 -11.02 -5.20 8.71
C GLU A 126 -9.50 -4.99 8.65
N CYS A 127 -8.84 -5.58 7.64
CA CYS A 127 -7.40 -5.41 7.42
C CYS A 127 -7.03 -3.94 7.30
N PHE A 128 -7.74 -3.20 6.46
CA PHE A 128 -7.52 -1.78 6.24
C PHE A 128 -7.64 -0.95 7.52
N ARG A 129 -8.71 -1.16 8.31
CA ARG A 129 -8.91 -0.45 9.58
C ARG A 129 -7.77 -0.71 10.58
N LYS A 130 -7.32 -1.96 10.69
CA LYS A 130 -6.20 -2.33 11.55
C LYS A 130 -4.91 -1.63 11.10
N CYS A 131 -4.57 -1.70 9.81
CA CYS A 131 -3.39 -1.02 9.26
C CYS A 131 -3.46 0.50 9.45
N ARG A 132 -4.60 1.12 9.14
CA ARG A 132 -4.80 2.55 9.34
C ARG A 132 -4.61 2.97 10.80
N THR A 133 -5.18 2.22 11.73
CA THR A 133 -5.03 2.49 13.16
C THR A 133 -3.56 2.41 13.59
N GLU A 134 -2.84 1.38 13.16
CA GLU A 134 -1.42 1.20 13.48
C GLU A 134 -0.53 2.31 12.89
N ILE A 135 -0.81 2.74 11.67
CA ILE A 135 -0.07 3.82 11.00
C ILE A 135 -0.31 5.14 11.73
N LEU A 136 -1.57 5.55 11.89
CA LEU A 136 -1.90 6.87 12.42
C LEU A 136 -1.53 7.07 13.89
N ARG A 137 -1.34 5.98 14.66
CA ARG A 137 -0.87 6.09 16.05
C ARG A 137 0.65 6.30 16.17
N ARG A 138 1.40 6.17 15.06
CA ARG A 138 2.86 6.37 15.10
C ARG A 138 3.21 7.85 15.28
N PRO A 139 4.21 8.19 16.09
CA PRO A 139 4.67 9.57 16.25
C PRO A 139 5.00 10.22 14.89
N GLY A 140 4.40 11.37 14.62
CA GLY A 140 4.61 12.11 13.36
C GLY A 140 3.75 11.67 12.18
N HIS A 141 2.91 10.62 12.33
CA HIS A 141 2.10 10.05 11.26
C HIS A 141 0.57 10.20 11.49
N GLY A 142 0.16 10.97 12.50
CA GLY A 142 -1.26 11.16 12.83
C GLY A 142 -2.10 11.80 11.71
N ASP A 143 -1.46 12.60 10.85
CA ASP A 143 -2.08 13.30 9.72
C ASP A 143 -1.81 12.64 8.38
N ASP A 144 -1.15 11.47 8.37
CA ASP A 144 -0.86 10.73 7.14
C ASP A 144 -2.15 10.26 6.44
N GLN A 145 -2.09 10.21 5.13
CA GLN A 145 -3.18 9.66 4.32
C GLN A 145 -3.00 8.15 4.16
N VAL A 146 -3.96 7.39 4.68
CA VAL A 146 -4.03 5.95 4.47
C VAL A 146 -5.18 5.66 3.51
N VAL A 147 -4.84 5.11 2.35
CA VAL A 147 -5.71 4.95 1.19
C VAL A 147 -5.97 3.47 0.94
N THR A 148 -7.17 3.15 0.48
CA THR A 148 -7.51 1.79 0.07
C THR A 148 -6.73 1.36 -1.17
N GLY A 149 -6.39 0.08 -1.26
CA GLY A 149 -5.85 -0.53 -2.47
C GLY A 149 -6.88 -0.52 -3.61
N ALA A 150 -6.37 -0.52 -4.84
CA ALA A 150 -7.21 -0.69 -6.02
C ALA A 150 -7.88 -2.07 -6.01
N VAL A 151 -9.06 -2.17 -6.62
CA VAL A 151 -9.72 -3.43 -6.93
C VAL A 151 -9.51 -3.77 -8.40
N GLY A 152 -9.17 -5.03 -8.69
CA GLY A 152 -9.06 -5.51 -10.06
C GLY A 152 -10.42 -5.49 -10.75
N PRO A 153 -10.55 -4.84 -11.92
CA PRO A 153 -11.80 -4.80 -12.68
C PRO A 153 -12.08 -6.15 -13.35
N TRP A 154 -13.35 -6.36 -13.72
CA TRP A 154 -13.80 -7.54 -14.47
C TRP A 154 -13.42 -8.90 -13.87
N ASN A 155 -13.37 -8.97 -12.53
CA ASN A 155 -13.06 -10.21 -11.83
C ASN A 155 -14.31 -11.09 -11.75
N THR A 156 -14.29 -12.22 -12.46
CA THR A 156 -15.35 -13.25 -12.41
C THR A 156 -14.96 -14.47 -11.57
N GLN A 157 -13.79 -14.46 -10.96
CA GLN A 157 -13.23 -15.64 -10.27
C GLN A 157 -13.46 -15.61 -8.76
N THR A 158 -13.70 -14.43 -8.17
CA THR A 158 -13.86 -14.27 -6.73
C THR A 158 -15.34 -14.25 -6.36
N ARG A 159 -15.87 -15.42 -6.00
CA ARG A 159 -17.26 -15.60 -5.60
C ARG A 159 -17.37 -15.70 -4.09
N TYR A 160 -18.38 -15.08 -3.53
CA TYR A 160 -18.73 -15.15 -2.10
C TYR A 160 -20.23 -14.89 -1.92
N PRO A 161 -20.82 -15.21 -0.74
CA PRO A 161 -22.21 -14.83 -0.46
C PRO A 161 -22.40 -13.31 -0.61
N GLY A 162 -23.32 -12.89 -1.49
CA GLY A 162 -23.52 -11.48 -1.88
C GLY A 162 -22.89 -11.09 -3.22
N ASN A 163 -21.99 -11.92 -3.77
CA ASN A 163 -21.44 -11.76 -5.11
C ASN A 163 -21.25 -13.12 -5.81
N PRO A 164 -22.34 -13.84 -6.15
CA PRO A 164 -22.27 -15.20 -6.69
C PRO A 164 -21.70 -15.29 -8.11
N SER A 165 -21.66 -14.20 -8.83
CA SER A 165 -21.13 -14.14 -10.21
C SER A 165 -19.65 -13.74 -10.31
N GLY A 166 -19.09 -13.28 -9.20
CA GLY A 166 -17.70 -12.80 -9.16
C GLY A 166 -17.55 -11.31 -9.32
#